data_fb103aee32c4b5237ac4493a1eff0273
#
_entry.id   fb103aee32c4b5237ac4493a1eff0273
#
_cell.length_a   1.000
_cell.length_b   1.000
_cell.length_c   1.000
_cell.angle_alpha   90.00
_cell.angle_beta   90.00
_cell.angle_gamma   90.00
#
_symmetry.space_group_name_H-M   'P 1'
#
loop_
_entity.id
_entity.type
_entity.pdbx_description
1 polymer ?
#
loop_
_entity_poly.entity_id
_entity_poly.type
_entity_poly.pdbx_seq_one_letter_code
_entity_poly.pdbx_strand_id
1 'polypeptide(L)'
;MIMLASDVSAIGHRPLGRSGLSAGSVGLGCWAIGGFFTLDGKADGWGEVDDEQSIRAIHVGLDMGASLIDTADAYGAGHSEEVIGRALKGRRGEAIVATKFGYTYDRAKRALIGTDVSPSYIEQACTASLQRLGTGHIDLYQIHVGELSHDQADAAGETLEKLAETGAIRFWGWSTDNPPARSGW
;
A
#
# COMPACT_ATOMS: atom_id res chain seq x y z
N MET A 1 -21.06 -13.83 -30.56
CA MET A 1 -21.14 -12.35 -30.64
C MET A 1 -20.09 -11.84 -29.68
N ILE A 2 -18.93 -11.47 -30.20
CA ILE A 2 -17.82 -10.91 -29.39
C ILE A 2 -18.18 -9.45 -29.15
N MET A 3 -18.44 -9.06 -27.91
CA MET A 3 -18.58 -7.65 -27.55
C MET A 3 -17.25 -6.97 -27.84
N LEU A 4 -17.28 -5.98 -28.71
CA LEU A 4 -16.14 -5.11 -28.98
C LEU A 4 -15.87 -4.26 -27.74
N ALA A 5 -14.59 -4.08 -27.40
CA ALA A 5 -14.08 -3.37 -26.23
C ALA A 5 -14.43 -1.86 -26.15
N SER A 6 -15.39 -1.38 -26.92
CA SER A 6 -15.82 0.03 -27.00
C SER A 6 -16.94 0.43 -26.04
N ASP A 7 -17.52 -0.51 -25.28
CA ASP A 7 -18.68 -0.23 -24.40
C ASP A 7 -18.39 -0.33 -22.89
N VAL A 8 -17.12 -0.51 -22.49
CA VAL A 8 -16.75 -0.41 -21.08
C VAL A 8 -16.58 1.09 -20.76
N SER A 9 -17.59 1.69 -20.13
CA SER A 9 -17.44 3.07 -19.62
C SER A 9 -16.27 3.11 -18.65
N ALA A 10 -15.31 3.99 -18.92
CA ALA A 10 -14.16 4.19 -18.03
C ALA A 10 -14.64 4.51 -16.60
N ILE A 11 -13.94 3.98 -15.60
CA ILE A 11 -14.21 4.26 -14.18
C ILE A 11 -14.08 5.78 -13.96
N GLY A 12 -15.14 6.40 -13.42
CA GLY A 12 -15.10 7.81 -13.06
C GLY A 12 -14.05 8.10 -11.99
N HIS A 13 -13.56 9.34 -11.93
CA HIS A 13 -12.56 9.77 -10.95
C HIS A 13 -13.20 10.55 -9.81
N ARG A 14 -12.59 10.46 -8.62
CA ARG A 14 -12.99 11.19 -7.41
C ARG A 14 -11.78 11.79 -6.71
N PRO A 15 -11.92 12.96 -6.06
CA PRO A 15 -10.85 13.50 -5.23
C PRO A 15 -10.59 12.56 -4.04
N LEU A 16 -9.32 12.30 -3.75
CA LEU A 16 -8.88 11.55 -2.58
C LEU A 16 -8.73 12.51 -1.39
N GLY A 17 -9.85 12.75 -0.71
CA GLY A 17 -9.92 13.71 0.39
C GLY A 17 -9.45 15.11 -0.01
N ARG A 18 -8.57 15.71 0.80
CA ARG A 18 -7.99 17.05 0.57
C ARG A 18 -6.58 17.01 -0.04
N SER A 19 -6.11 15.85 -0.46
CA SER A 19 -4.75 15.66 -1.01
C SER A 19 -4.51 16.32 -2.36
N GLY A 20 -5.58 16.68 -3.09
CA GLY A 20 -5.49 17.10 -4.48
C GLY A 20 -5.27 15.95 -5.48
N LEU A 21 -5.13 14.72 -4.99
CA LEU A 21 -5.09 13.54 -5.85
C LEU A 21 -6.49 13.20 -6.36
N SER A 22 -6.56 12.72 -7.61
CA SER A 22 -7.79 12.25 -8.23
C SER A 22 -7.64 10.77 -8.56
N ALA A 23 -8.35 9.91 -7.84
CA ALA A 23 -8.32 8.46 -8.00
C ALA A 23 -9.55 7.95 -8.74
N GLY A 24 -9.43 6.80 -9.39
CA GLY A 24 -10.58 6.07 -9.90
C GLY A 24 -11.57 5.77 -8.78
N SER A 25 -12.88 5.79 -9.08
CA SER A 25 -13.94 5.48 -8.11
C SER A 25 -13.90 4.03 -7.61
N VAL A 26 -13.13 3.18 -8.29
CA VAL A 26 -12.79 1.81 -7.89
C VAL A 26 -11.29 1.73 -7.74
N GLY A 27 -10.81 1.14 -6.65
CA GLY A 27 -9.41 0.85 -6.40
C GLY A 27 -9.12 -0.65 -6.44
N LEU A 28 -7.85 -0.99 -6.51
CA LEU A 28 -7.35 -2.36 -6.49
C LEU A 28 -6.77 -2.65 -5.10
N GLY A 29 -7.45 -3.51 -4.31
CA GLY A 29 -6.92 -4.05 -3.07
C GLY A 29 -5.99 -5.22 -3.35
N CYS A 30 -4.75 -5.15 -2.88
CA CYS A 30 -3.68 -6.07 -3.24
C CYS A 30 -3.27 -7.03 -2.11
N TRP A 31 -4.11 -7.22 -1.10
CA TRP A 31 -3.85 -8.20 -0.05
C TRP A 31 -3.71 -9.61 -0.63
N ALA A 32 -4.63 -10.03 -1.49
CA ALA A 32 -4.59 -11.34 -2.13
C ALA A 32 -3.30 -11.57 -2.94
N ILE A 33 -2.76 -10.53 -3.57
CA ILE A 33 -1.52 -10.57 -4.37
C ILE A 33 -0.30 -10.96 -3.52
N GLY A 34 -0.31 -10.65 -2.21
CA GLY A 34 0.73 -11.07 -1.28
C GLY A 34 0.90 -12.58 -1.17
N GLY A 35 -0.15 -13.34 -1.48
CA GLY A 35 -0.14 -14.79 -1.36
C GLY A 35 -0.15 -15.25 0.10
N PHE A 36 0.45 -16.41 0.36
CA PHE A 36 0.54 -16.99 1.69
C PHE A 36 1.51 -16.23 2.59
N PHE A 37 1.09 -15.98 3.83
CA PHE A 37 1.96 -15.59 4.95
C PHE A 37 1.29 -15.97 6.26
N THR A 38 1.96 -15.79 7.39
CA THR A 38 1.41 -16.09 8.71
C THR A 38 1.41 -14.86 9.62
N LEU A 39 0.37 -14.76 10.45
CA LEU A 39 0.27 -13.82 11.56
C LEU A 39 0.08 -14.63 12.85
N ASP A 40 0.93 -14.39 13.87
CA ASP A 40 0.93 -15.14 15.13
C ASP A 40 0.95 -16.67 14.94
N GLY A 41 1.70 -17.13 13.94
CA GLY A 41 1.83 -18.54 13.59
C GLY A 41 0.60 -19.17 12.92
N LYS A 42 -0.45 -18.39 12.64
CA LYS A 42 -1.63 -18.81 11.89
C LYS A 42 -1.55 -18.36 10.44
N ALA A 43 -2.08 -19.16 9.54
CA ALA A 43 -2.19 -18.77 8.14
C ALA A 43 -3.03 -17.50 8.00
N ASP A 44 -2.47 -16.50 7.34
CA ASP A 44 -3.13 -15.28 6.91
C ASP A 44 -2.81 -15.09 5.41
N GLY A 45 -3.61 -14.31 4.70
CA GLY A 45 -3.48 -14.20 3.25
C GLY A 45 -4.28 -15.28 2.50
N TRP A 46 -4.07 -15.37 1.18
CA TRP A 46 -4.99 -16.04 0.25
C TRP A 46 -4.42 -17.34 -0.37
N GLY A 47 -3.34 -17.88 0.17
CA GLY A 47 -2.69 -19.08 -0.34
C GLY A 47 -1.76 -18.79 -1.52
N GLU A 48 -1.60 -19.75 -2.43
CA GLU A 48 -0.74 -19.59 -3.60
C GLU A 48 -1.35 -18.63 -4.62
N VAL A 49 -0.52 -17.76 -5.18
CA VAL A 49 -0.92 -16.77 -6.19
C VAL A 49 0.03 -16.84 -7.39
N ASP A 50 -0.52 -16.55 -8.55
CA ASP A 50 0.22 -16.40 -9.82
C ASP A 50 0.54 -14.91 -10.02
N ASP A 51 1.83 -14.57 -9.91
CA ASP A 51 2.31 -13.19 -10.09
C ASP A 51 1.97 -12.63 -11.47
N GLU A 52 2.09 -13.45 -12.54
CA GLU A 52 1.81 -12.99 -13.90
C GLU A 52 0.31 -12.73 -14.09
N GLN A 53 -0.55 -13.51 -13.45
CA GLN A 53 -1.99 -13.25 -13.44
C GLN A 53 -2.30 -11.98 -12.66
N SER A 54 -1.64 -11.76 -11.53
CA SER A 54 -1.77 -10.55 -10.71
C SER A 54 -1.34 -9.30 -11.47
N ILE A 55 -0.21 -9.36 -12.18
CA ILE A 55 0.27 -8.26 -13.04
C ILE A 55 -0.74 -7.96 -14.16
N ARG A 56 -1.27 -8.98 -14.82
CA ARG A 56 -2.31 -8.77 -15.84
C ARG A 56 -3.56 -8.12 -15.26
N ALA A 57 -3.99 -8.53 -14.06
CA ALA A 57 -5.15 -7.95 -13.39
C ALA A 57 -4.93 -6.47 -13.05
N ILE A 58 -3.73 -6.10 -12.55
CA ILE A 58 -3.35 -4.71 -12.30
C ILE A 58 -3.40 -3.91 -13.61
N HIS A 59 -2.84 -4.43 -14.71
CA HIS A 59 -2.85 -3.75 -16.00
C HIS A 59 -4.27 -3.51 -16.51
N VAL A 60 -5.13 -4.53 -16.47
CA VAL A 60 -6.55 -4.39 -16.85
C VAL A 60 -7.25 -3.36 -15.99
N GLY A 61 -7.02 -3.38 -14.67
CA GLY A 61 -7.58 -2.39 -13.75
C GLY A 61 -7.19 -0.95 -14.10
N LEU A 62 -5.89 -0.72 -14.35
CA LEU A 62 -5.38 0.59 -14.77
C LEU A 62 -5.99 1.03 -16.12
N ASP A 63 -6.05 0.13 -17.10
CA ASP A 63 -6.62 0.41 -18.43
C ASP A 63 -8.11 0.79 -18.34
N MET A 64 -8.81 0.30 -17.31
CA MET A 64 -10.20 0.67 -17.01
C MET A 64 -10.32 1.94 -16.13
N GLY A 65 -9.22 2.49 -15.62
CA GLY A 65 -9.20 3.69 -14.78
C GLY A 65 -9.21 3.42 -13.27
N ALA A 66 -9.00 2.17 -12.82
CA ALA A 66 -8.80 1.85 -11.40
C ALA A 66 -7.39 2.24 -10.95
N SER A 67 -7.15 3.53 -10.79
CA SER A 67 -5.81 4.09 -10.57
C SER A 67 -5.32 4.01 -9.12
N LEU A 68 -6.17 3.76 -8.13
CA LEU A 68 -5.76 3.58 -6.74
C LEU A 68 -5.37 2.12 -6.49
N ILE A 69 -4.13 1.89 -6.10
CA ILE A 69 -3.60 0.57 -5.73
C ILE A 69 -3.29 0.59 -4.24
N ASP A 70 -4.02 -0.21 -3.46
CA ASP A 70 -3.86 -0.34 -2.01
C ASP A 70 -3.14 -1.64 -1.66
N THR A 71 -1.99 -1.52 -1.01
CA THR A 71 -1.15 -2.64 -0.57
C THR A 71 -0.61 -2.40 0.84
N ALA A 72 0.28 -3.27 1.30
CA ALA A 72 1.07 -3.11 2.53
C ALA A 72 2.38 -3.92 2.43
N ASP A 73 3.39 -3.51 3.19
CA ASP A 73 4.63 -4.24 3.36
C ASP A 73 4.43 -5.60 4.04
N ALA A 74 3.39 -5.72 4.88
CA ALA A 74 2.99 -6.96 5.53
C ALA A 74 2.46 -8.03 4.56
N TYR A 75 1.86 -7.64 3.43
CA TYR A 75 1.21 -8.57 2.52
C TYR A 75 2.21 -9.48 1.82
N GLY A 76 2.25 -10.75 2.28
CA GLY A 76 3.23 -11.71 1.86
C GLY A 76 4.66 -11.35 2.25
N ALA A 77 4.85 -10.55 3.33
CA ALA A 77 6.16 -10.05 3.80
C ALA A 77 6.92 -9.28 2.69
N GLY A 78 6.23 -8.35 2.03
CA GLY A 78 6.74 -7.50 0.96
C GLY A 78 6.48 -8.00 -0.45
N HIS A 79 5.96 -9.22 -0.63
CA HIS A 79 5.75 -9.82 -1.96
C HIS A 79 4.74 -9.02 -2.79
N SER A 80 3.63 -8.54 -2.19
CA SER A 80 2.64 -7.73 -2.90
C SER A 80 3.26 -6.47 -3.50
N GLU A 81 4.11 -5.76 -2.77
CA GLU A 81 4.80 -4.57 -3.28
C GLU A 81 5.76 -4.90 -4.44
N GLU A 82 6.44 -6.05 -4.41
CA GLU A 82 7.31 -6.49 -5.51
C GLU A 82 6.53 -6.77 -6.80
N VAL A 83 5.39 -7.44 -6.68
CA VAL A 83 4.50 -7.71 -7.82
C VAL A 83 3.95 -6.41 -8.41
N ILE A 84 3.52 -5.48 -7.55
CA ILE A 84 3.07 -4.15 -7.96
C ILE A 84 4.20 -3.38 -8.64
N GLY A 85 5.41 -3.38 -8.09
CA GLY A 85 6.57 -2.74 -8.68
C GLY A 85 6.87 -3.25 -10.10
N ARG A 86 6.77 -4.56 -10.31
CA ARG A 86 6.88 -5.18 -11.66
C ARG A 86 5.76 -4.72 -12.59
N ALA A 87 4.51 -4.70 -12.10
CA ALA A 87 3.35 -4.28 -12.88
C ALA A 87 3.41 -2.80 -13.29
N LEU A 88 3.96 -1.94 -12.42
CA LEU A 88 4.04 -0.51 -12.66
C LEU A 88 5.30 -0.06 -13.41
N LYS A 89 6.17 -0.99 -13.81
CA LYS A 89 7.37 -0.64 -14.59
C LYS A 89 6.97 0.02 -15.92
N GLY A 90 7.35 1.30 -16.08
CA GLY A 90 6.96 2.13 -17.22
C GLY A 90 5.56 2.73 -17.14
N ARG A 91 4.76 2.40 -16.11
CA ARG A 91 3.38 2.86 -15.91
C ARG A 91 3.16 3.56 -14.55
N ARG A 92 4.23 3.84 -13.78
CA ARG A 92 4.12 4.38 -12.40
C ARG A 92 3.25 5.64 -12.30
N GLY A 93 3.29 6.50 -13.31
CA GLY A 93 2.50 7.74 -13.38
C GLY A 93 0.98 7.54 -13.55
N GLU A 94 0.53 6.32 -13.86
CA GLU A 94 -0.89 6.00 -14.03
C GLU A 94 -1.55 5.57 -12.70
N ALA A 95 -0.75 5.30 -11.65
CA ALA A 95 -1.22 4.77 -10.38
C ALA A 95 -0.97 5.72 -9.21
N ILE A 96 -1.93 5.77 -8.30
CA ILE A 96 -1.79 6.26 -6.93
C ILE A 96 -1.52 5.02 -6.07
N VAL A 97 -0.30 4.91 -5.55
CA VAL A 97 0.11 3.77 -4.71
C VAL A 97 -0.05 4.13 -3.26
N ALA A 98 -0.96 3.43 -2.59
CA ALA A 98 -1.12 3.44 -1.15
C ALA A 98 -0.48 2.18 -0.58
N THR A 99 0.51 2.33 0.30
CA THR A 99 1.08 1.20 1.05
C THR A 99 1.17 1.52 2.53
N LYS A 100 1.46 0.50 3.34
CA LYS A 100 1.35 0.59 4.78
C LYS A 100 2.57 -0.05 5.44
N PHE A 101 2.85 0.35 6.69
CA PHE A 101 3.93 -0.17 7.52
C PHE A 101 3.48 -0.33 8.97
N GLY A 102 4.29 -1.01 9.76
CA GLY A 102 4.07 -1.14 11.19
C GLY A 102 4.18 -2.59 11.67
N TYR A 103 3.96 -3.57 10.81
CA TYR A 103 4.31 -4.95 11.12
C TYR A 103 5.77 -5.22 10.82
N THR A 104 6.43 -5.92 11.76
CA THR A 104 7.75 -6.53 11.52
C THR A 104 7.56 -7.95 11.02
N TYR A 105 8.43 -8.43 10.14
CA TYR A 105 8.26 -9.76 9.54
C TYR A 105 9.59 -10.45 9.23
N ASP A 106 9.56 -11.79 9.32
CA ASP A 106 10.60 -12.67 8.78
C ASP A 106 10.24 -12.98 7.32
N ARG A 107 10.99 -12.40 6.42
CA ARG A 107 10.74 -12.52 4.99
C ARG A 107 10.95 -13.95 4.46
N ALA A 108 11.94 -14.65 4.97
CA ALA A 108 12.25 -16.02 4.54
C ALA A 108 11.13 -16.99 4.92
N LYS A 109 10.49 -16.77 6.06
CA LYS A 109 9.36 -17.58 6.54
C LYS A 109 8.00 -17.03 6.09
N ARG A 110 7.95 -15.85 5.49
CA ARG A 110 6.72 -15.12 5.24
C ARG A 110 5.83 -15.02 6.48
N ALA A 111 6.42 -14.61 7.60
CA ALA A 111 5.76 -14.56 8.89
C ALA A 111 5.82 -13.16 9.49
N LEU A 112 4.68 -12.63 9.88
CA LEU A 112 4.61 -11.42 10.72
C LEU A 112 4.98 -11.83 12.14
N ILE A 113 5.88 -11.08 12.78
CA ILE A 113 6.50 -11.43 14.06
C ILE A 113 6.28 -10.38 15.16
N GLY A 114 5.72 -9.24 14.83
CA GLY A 114 5.44 -8.17 15.78
C GLY A 114 5.08 -6.86 15.10
N THR A 115 5.12 -5.79 15.85
CA THR A 115 4.87 -4.43 15.36
C THR A 115 5.98 -3.48 15.84
N ASP A 116 6.34 -2.50 15.01
CA ASP A 116 7.25 -1.43 15.34
C ASP A 116 6.85 -0.16 14.58
N VAL A 117 6.71 0.95 15.30
CA VAL A 117 6.43 2.28 14.76
C VAL A 117 7.46 3.30 15.23
N SER A 118 8.64 2.83 15.67
CA SER A 118 9.74 3.73 16.04
C SER A 118 10.20 4.54 14.81
N PRO A 119 10.70 5.76 15.00
CA PRO A 119 11.20 6.60 13.91
C PRO A 119 12.19 5.87 12.99
N SER A 120 13.14 5.15 13.58
CA SER A 120 14.14 4.39 12.81
C SER A 120 13.52 3.26 11.99
N TYR A 121 12.51 2.57 12.52
CA TYR A 121 11.80 1.53 11.76
C TYR A 121 10.98 2.12 10.62
N ILE A 122 10.27 3.23 10.84
CA ILE A 122 9.49 3.91 9.80
C ILE A 122 10.37 4.29 8.59
N GLU A 123 11.54 4.88 8.84
CA GLU A 123 12.49 5.25 7.80
C GLU A 123 13.02 4.03 7.03
N GLN A 124 13.35 2.95 7.74
CA GLN A 124 13.80 1.68 7.13
C GLN A 124 12.68 1.03 6.31
N ALA A 125 11.47 0.94 6.86
CA ALA A 125 10.31 0.37 6.19
C ALA A 125 9.94 1.16 4.93
N CYS A 126 9.95 2.49 4.98
CA CYS A 126 9.72 3.35 3.83
C CYS A 126 10.75 3.10 2.73
N THR A 127 12.03 3.07 3.07
CA THR A 127 13.11 2.79 2.13
C THR A 127 12.94 1.42 1.48
N ALA A 128 12.61 0.40 2.28
CA ALA A 128 12.39 -0.95 1.78
C ALA A 128 11.16 -1.05 0.85
N SER A 129 10.07 -0.34 1.17
CA SER A 129 8.86 -0.26 0.32
C SER A 129 9.17 0.42 -1.01
N LEU A 130 9.90 1.54 -1.00
CA LEU A 130 10.34 2.22 -2.23
C LEU A 130 11.18 1.30 -3.13
N GLN A 131 12.08 0.50 -2.53
CA GLN A 131 12.91 -0.47 -3.27
C GLN A 131 12.06 -1.57 -3.89
N ARG A 132 11.09 -2.17 -3.15
CA ARG A 132 10.22 -3.23 -3.66
C ARG A 132 9.29 -2.71 -4.76
N LEU A 133 8.73 -1.53 -4.57
CA LEU A 133 7.88 -0.86 -5.56
C LEU A 133 8.66 -0.33 -6.78
N GLY A 134 10.00 -0.23 -6.69
CA GLY A 134 10.84 0.29 -7.76
C GLY A 134 10.53 1.74 -8.13
N THR A 135 10.23 2.57 -7.14
CA THR A 135 9.78 3.96 -7.34
C THR A 135 10.52 4.93 -6.42
N GLY A 136 10.59 6.19 -6.82
CA GLY A 136 11.17 7.26 -6.01
C GLY A 136 10.22 7.86 -4.97
N HIS A 137 8.92 7.54 -5.02
CA HIS A 137 7.94 8.07 -4.06
C HIS A 137 6.75 7.12 -3.86
N ILE A 138 6.14 7.20 -2.67
CA ILE A 138 4.84 6.59 -2.34
C ILE A 138 3.80 7.72 -2.28
N ASP A 139 2.62 7.50 -2.89
CA ASP A 139 1.58 8.54 -2.88
C ASP A 139 0.88 8.65 -1.54
N LEU A 140 0.56 7.52 -0.89
CA LEU A 140 -0.05 7.48 0.44
C LEU A 140 0.64 6.40 1.29
N TYR A 141 1.30 6.81 2.37
CA TYR A 141 2.00 5.92 3.29
C TYR A 141 1.27 5.87 4.63
N GLN A 142 0.86 4.69 5.09
CA GLN A 142 -0.07 4.58 6.20
C GLN A 142 0.50 3.73 7.34
N ILE A 143 0.23 4.15 8.58
CA ILE A 143 0.43 3.30 9.76
C ILE A 143 -0.57 2.14 9.70
N HIS A 144 -0.08 0.90 9.89
CA HIS A 144 -0.89 -0.34 9.78
C HIS A 144 -1.00 -1.07 11.15
N VAL A 145 -0.96 -0.33 12.23
CA VAL A 145 -1.12 -0.84 13.59
C VAL A 145 -2.43 -0.32 14.14
N GLY A 146 -3.27 -1.20 14.70
CA GLY A 146 -4.62 -0.84 15.13
C GLY A 146 -4.66 0.21 16.22
N GLU A 147 -3.74 0.15 17.20
CA GLU A 147 -3.68 1.06 18.34
C GLU A 147 -2.24 1.51 18.60
N LEU A 148 -2.08 2.78 18.95
CA LEU A 148 -0.83 3.40 19.38
C LEU A 148 -1.06 4.23 20.63
N SER A 149 -0.06 4.34 21.49
CA SER A 149 -0.05 5.37 22.52
C SER A 149 0.06 6.76 21.90
N HIS A 150 -0.30 7.79 22.64
CA HIS A 150 -0.16 9.18 22.17
C HIS A 150 1.29 9.51 21.77
N ASP A 151 2.26 9.11 22.60
CA ASP A 151 3.68 9.37 22.35
C ASP A 151 4.16 8.65 21.09
N GLN A 152 3.69 7.40 20.83
CA GLN A 152 4.01 6.68 19.62
C GLN A 152 3.38 7.34 18.38
N ALA A 153 2.14 7.78 18.48
CA ALA A 153 1.45 8.45 17.39
C ALA A 153 2.11 9.79 17.04
N ASP A 154 2.48 10.59 18.06
CA ASP A 154 3.16 11.86 17.86
C ASP A 154 4.54 11.65 17.20
N ALA A 155 5.36 10.73 17.70
CA ALA A 155 6.68 10.43 17.13
C ALA A 155 6.60 9.86 15.71
N ALA A 156 5.61 9.01 15.43
CA ALA A 156 5.37 8.50 14.09
C ALA A 156 4.95 9.63 13.13
N GLY A 157 4.05 10.51 13.56
CA GLY A 157 3.61 11.67 12.79
C GLY A 157 4.77 12.59 12.41
N GLU A 158 5.61 12.96 13.39
CA GLU A 158 6.81 13.78 13.12
C GLU A 158 7.76 13.13 12.10
N THR A 159 7.90 11.80 12.15
CA THR A 159 8.76 11.08 11.22
C THR A 159 8.15 11.04 9.82
N LEU A 160 6.84 10.84 9.72
CA LEU A 160 6.13 10.84 8.44
C LEU A 160 6.12 12.22 7.78
N GLU A 161 6.01 13.30 8.56
CA GLU A 161 6.17 14.67 8.04
C GLU A 161 7.57 14.89 7.42
N LYS A 162 8.63 14.44 8.09
CA LYS A 162 10.00 14.50 7.54
C LYS A 162 10.13 13.71 6.23
N LEU A 163 9.54 12.52 6.15
CA LEU A 163 9.53 11.74 4.91
C LEU A 163 8.77 12.45 3.79
N ALA A 164 7.69 13.18 4.11
CA ALA A 164 6.96 13.99 3.14
C ALA A 164 7.79 15.20 2.68
N GLU A 165 8.49 15.88 3.58
CA GLU A 165 9.40 16.99 3.24
C GLU A 165 10.52 16.57 2.27
N THR A 166 11.03 15.33 2.41
CA THR A 166 12.04 14.79 1.48
C THR A 166 11.46 14.36 0.14
N GLY A 167 10.15 14.27 0.00
CA GLY A 167 9.45 13.76 -1.18
C GLY A 167 9.45 12.23 -1.30
N ALA A 168 9.92 11.49 -0.29
CA ALA A 168 9.85 10.03 -0.25
C ALA A 168 8.39 9.53 -0.21
N ILE A 169 7.53 10.30 0.45
CA ILE A 169 6.08 10.09 0.46
C ILE A 169 5.37 11.40 0.11
N ARG A 170 4.17 11.34 -0.45
CA ARG A 170 3.39 12.55 -0.76
C ARG A 170 2.41 12.89 0.35
N PHE A 171 1.73 11.86 0.85
CA PHE A 171 0.74 11.97 1.92
C PHE A 171 0.90 10.78 2.87
N TRP A 172 0.46 10.97 4.09
CA TRP A 172 0.42 9.90 5.07
C TRP A 172 -0.92 9.82 5.79
N GLY A 173 -1.17 8.69 6.45
CA GLY A 173 -2.40 8.44 7.17
C GLY A 173 -2.28 7.25 8.11
N TRP A 174 -3.41 6.84 8.66
CA TRP A 174 -3.51 5.71 9.56
C TRP A 174 -4.64 4.77 9.12
N SER A 175 -4.30 3.52 8.81
CA SER A 175 -5.24 2.44 8.54
C SER A 175 -5.59 1.76 9.86
N THR A 176 -6.71 2.16 10.47
CA THR A 176 -7.18 1.65 11.76
C THR A 176 -8.70 1.64 11.82
N ASP A 177 -9.26 0.69 12.57
CA ASP A 177 -10.69 0.64 12.92
C ASP A 177 -11.02 1.50 14.16
N ASN A 178 -10.00 1.93 14.91
CA ASN A 178 -10.11 2.72 16.13
C ASN A 178 -9.36 4.07 15.98
N PRO A 179 -9.87 5.02 15.18
CA PRO A 179 -9.19 6.31 15.06
C PRO A 179 -9.18 7.04 16.39
N PRO A 180 -8.06 7.71 16.77
CA PRO A 180 -7.99 8.46 18.00
C PRO A 180 -9.02 9.57 18.03
N ALA A 181 -9.64 9.80 19.19
CA ALA A 181 -10.71 10.81 19.39
C ALA A 181 -10.20 12.27 19.26
N ARG A 182 -8.98 12.50 18.82
CA ARG A 182 -8.41 13.85 18.62
C ARG A 182 -8.68 14.36 17.21
N SER A 183 -9.34 15.51 17.15
CA SER A 183 -9.47 16.34 15.95
C SER A 183 -8.10 16.92 15.58
N GLY A 184 -7.34 16.24 14.74
CA GLY A 184 -6.01 16.75 14.33
C GLY A 184 -5.20 15.82 13.45
N TRP A 185 -5.75 14.63 13.12
CA TRP A 185 -5.15 13.67 12.17
C TRP A 185 -5.85 13.73 10.82
#